data_b441f7dadd27f64699778f2bc4beccf2
#
_entry.id   b441f7dadd27f64699778f2bc4beccf2
#
_cell.length_a   1.000
_cell.length_b   1.000
_cell.length_c   1.000
_cell.angle_alpha   90.00
_cell.angle_beta   90.00
_cell.angle_gamma   90.00
#
_symmetry.space_group_name_H-M   'P 1'
#
loop_
_entity.id
_entity.type
_entity.pdbx_description
1 polymer ?
#
loop_
_entity_poly.entity_id
_entity_poly.type
_entity_poly.pdbx_seq_one_letter_code
_entity_poly.pdbx_strand_id
1 'polypeptide(L)'
;MNELINYIILGMVQGLTEFFPVSSSGHLVLFQDFLKIKNEGASAEIIAHFGTLFSILLFYKASFFSSKNENDFFNPNTIKLLVISTIPAIIFGLIFDFEQFFNYKFVQYSLLANGVLIILMSLLKNSFSFNFNFISALLLGIFQSIAILPGISRSGMVISSALMLGLNKDKSIQYCFFMVIPVIILSIFYELLFSSGFDAIKFLDGVGLFLSSFIFGYLSLYFLVAFLKK
;
A
#
# COMPACT_ATOMS: atom_id res chain seq x y z
N MET A 1 -19.69 -8.45 -19.73
CA MET A 1 -18.85 -9.37 -18.94
C MET A 1 -19.55 -9.59 -17.61
N ASN A 2 -19.47 -10.74 -17.00
CA ASN A 2 -20.15 -10.99 -15.70
C ASN A 2 -19.51 -10.07 -14.64
N GLU A 3 -20.30 -9.36 -13.81
CA GLU A 3 -19.80 -8.44 -12.78
C GLU A 3 -18.74 -9.11 -11.90
N LEU A 4 -18.98 -10.33 -11.48
CA LEU A 4 -18.03 -11.13 -10.69
C LEU A 4 -16.65 -11.25 -11.36
N ILE A 5 -16.59 -11.48 -12.66
CA ILE A 5 -15.31 -11.57 -13.40
C ILE A 5 -14.56 -10.24 -13.35
N ASN A 6 -15.28 -9.11 -13.47
CA ASN A 6 -14.69 -7.79 -13.38
C ASN A 6 -14.03 -7.54 -12.00
N TYR A 7 -14.73 -7.93 -10.92
CA TYR A 7 -14.18 -7.79 -9.57
C TYR A 7 -13.01 -8.74 -9.29
N ILE A 8 -13.05 -9.97 -9.84
CA ILE A 8 -11.90 -10.88 -9.79
C ILE A 8 -10.69 -10.27 -10.50
N ILE A 9 -10.87 -9.67 -11.69
CA ILE A 9 -9.79 -8.99 -12.42
C ILE A 9 -9.25 -7.82 -11.61
N LEU A 10 -10.10 -6.99 -11.00
CA LEU A 10 -9.66 -5.90 -10.13
C LEU A 10 -8.82 -6.41 -8.95
N GLY A 11 -9.24 -7.49 -8.31
CA GLY A 11 -8.48 -8.09 -7.23
C GLY A 11 -7.13 -8.66 -7.68
N MET A 12 -7.07 -9.26 -8.88
CA MET A 12 -5.79 -9.68 -9.49
C MET A 12 -4.87 -8.48 -9.71
N VAL A 13 -5.38 -7.38 -10.27
CA VAL A 13 -4.62 -6.14 -10.50
C VAL A 13 -4.10 -5.60 -9.18
N GLN A 14 -4.96 -5.46 -8.17
CA GLN A 14 -4.56 -5.04 -6.83
C GLN A 14 -3.45 -5.92 -6.27
N GLY A 15 -3.66 -7.23 -6.23
CA GLY A 15 -2.68 -8.16 -5.65
C GLY A 15 -1.33 -8.12 -6.36
N LEU A 16 -1.32 -8.03 -7.69
CA LEU A 16 -0.09 -7.97 -8.47
C LEU A 16 0.66 -6.64 -8.29
N THR A 17 -0.04 -5.54 -8.09
CA THR A 17 0.56 -4.19 -8.12
C THR A 17 0.80 -3.58 -6.75
N GLU A 18 0.17 -4.06 -5.68
CA GLU A 18 0.26 -3.47 -4.34
C GLU A 18 1.68 -3.44 -3.78
N PHE A 19 2.41 -4.52 -3.95
CA PHE A 19 3.75 -4.65 -3.37
C PHE A 19 4.85 -4.13 -4.28
N PHE A 20 4.63 -4.17 -5.59
CA PHE A 20 5.55 -3.58 -6.55
C PHE A 20 5.48 -2.05 -6.55
N PRO A 21 6.58 -1.36 -6.91
CA PRO A 21 6.65 0.10 -6.89
C PRO A 21 5.95 0.74 -8.09
N VAL A 22 4.73 0.28 -8.43
CA VAL A 22 4.00 0.65 -9.66
C VAL A 22 2.64 1.31 -9.40
N SER A 23 2.26 1.53 -8.15
CA SER A 23 0.97 2.10 -7.72
C SER A 23 -0.26 1.26 -8.04
N SER A 24 -0.74 0.52 -7.06
CA SER A 24 -1.99 -0.26 -7.16
C SER A 24 -3.22 0.62 -7.35
N SER A 25 -3.34 1.72 -6.59
CA SER A 25 -4.47 2.67 -6.72
C SER A 25 -4.58 3.27 -8.13
N GLY A 26 -3.44 3.63 -8.74
CA GLY A 26 -3.43 4.09 -10.12
C GLY A 26 -3.92 3.03 -11.10
N HIS A 27 -3.46 1.78 -10.93
CA HIS A 27 -3.91 0.68 -11.78
C HIS A 27 -5.38 0.35 -11.56
N LEU A 28 -5.88 0.38 -10.32
CA LEU A 28 -7.30 0.17 -10.04
C LEU A 28 -8.17 1.20 -10.76
N VAL A 29 -7.84 2.49 -10.71
CA VAL A 29 -8.57 3.55 -11.42
C VAL A 29 -8.60 3.28 -12.93
N LEU A 30 -7.46 2.89 -13.54
CA LEU A 30 -7.40 2.59 -14.98
C LEU A 30 -8.24 1.36 -15.34
N PHE A 31 -8.19 0.31 -14.54
CA PHE A 31 -8.94 -0.93 -14.79
C PHE A 31 -10.44 -0.77 -14.50
N GLN A 32 -10.85 0.02 -13.51
CA GLN A 32 -12.24 0.36 -13.27
C GLN A 32 -12.83 1.10 -14.49
N ASP A 33 -12.11 2.07 -15.04
CA ASP A 33 -12.52 2.78 -16.26
C ASP A 33 -12.61 1.82 -17.47
N PHE A 34 -11.59 0.99 -17.68
CA PHE A 34 -11.54 0.01 -18.77
C PHE A 34 -12.67 -1.02 -18.70
N LEU A 35 -12.96 -1.54 -17.50
CA LEU A 35 -14.01 -2.53 -17.26
C LEU A 35 -15.40 -1.89 -17.16
N LYS A 36 -15.48 -0.56 -17.22
CA LYS A 36 -16.72 0.23 -17.05
C LYS A 36 -17.45 -0.12 -15.75
N ILE A 37 -16.69 -0.37 -14.71
CA ILE A 37 -17.24 -0.52 -13.36
C ILE A 37 -17.59 0.88 -12.88
N LYS A 38 -18.86 1.06 -12.47
CA LYS A 38 -19.27 2.33 -11.87
C LYS A 38 -18.42 2.55 -10.61
N ASN A 39 -17.95 3.77 -10.45
CA ASN A 39 -17.18 4.14 -9.26
C ASN A 39 -18.12 4.05 -8.04
N GLU A 40 -18.03 2.97 -7.30
CA GLU A 40 -18.84 2.67 -6.11
C GLU A 40 -18.16 3.19 -4.82
N GLY A 41 -17.43 4.30 -4.97
CA GLY A 41 -16.67 4.88 -3.86
C GLY A 41 -15.41 4.09 -3.50
N ALA A 42 -14.93 4.27 -2.30
CA ALA A 42 -13.71 3.62 -1.80
C ALA A 42 -13.88 2.13 -1.46
N SER A 43 -15.13 1.60 -1.45
CA SER A 43 -15.43 0.24 -0.93
C SER A 43 -14.71 -0.87 -1.69
N ALA A 44 -14.66 -0.81 -3.03
CA ALA A 44 -13.94 -1.80 -3.82
C ALA A 44 -12.44 -1.78 -3.52
N GLU A 45 -11.85 -0.59 -3.40
CA GLU A 45 -10.44 -0.42 -3.08
C GLU A 45 -10.12 -0.95 -1.68
N ILE A 46 -10.98 -0.69 -0.71
CA ILE A 46 -10.82 -1.17 0.67
C ILE A 46 -10.89 -2.70 0.75
N ILE A 47 -11.86 -3.33 0.08
CA ILE A 47 -11.96 -4.80 0.02
C ILE A 47 -10.71 -5.40 -0.63
N ALA A 48 -10.24 -4.80 -1.72
CA ALA A 48 -9.03 -5.23 -2.41
C ALA A 48 -7.78 -5.08 -1.53
N HIS A 49 -7.62 -3.96 -0.82
CA HIS A 49 -6.54 -3.76 0.15
C HIS A 49 -6.64 -4.71 1.34
N PHE A 50 -7.87 -5.06 1.78
CA PHE A 50 -8.06 -6.05 2.82
C PHE A 50 -7.54 -7.42 2.41
N GLY A 51 -7.72 -7.82 1.14
CA GLY A 51 -7.13 -9.04 0.59
C GLY A 51 -5.59 -9.02 0.65
N THR A 52 -4.96 -7.93 0.20
CA THR A 52 -3.49 -7.80 0.26
C THR A 52 -2.97 -7.67 1.69
N LEU A 53 -3.73 -7.11 2.63
CA LEU A 53 -3.41 -7.13 4.05
C LEU A 53 -3.26 -8.57 4.58
N PHE A 54 -4.21 -9.46 4.24
CA PHE A 54 -4.11 -10.87 4.61
C PHE A 54 -2.89 -11.56 3.99
N SER A 55 -2.47 -11.15 2.80
CA SER A 55 -1.21 -11.62 2.18
C SER A 55 0.01 -11.27 3.03
N ILE A 56 0.07 -10.03 3.55
CA ILE A 56 1.15 -9.59 4.46
C ILE A 56 1.13 -10.40 5.75
N LEU A 57 -0.06 -10.54 6.36
CA LEU A 57 -0.20 -11.28 7.62
C LEU A 57 0.24 -12.74 7.47
N LEU A 58 -0.15 -13.39 6.38
CA LEU A 58 0.26 -14.77 6.10
C LEU A 58 1.76 -14.88 5.80
N PHE A 59 2.31 -13.98 5.00
CA PHE A 59 3.71 -14.01 4.59
C PHE A 59 4.66 -13.79 5.79
N TYR A 60 4.34 -12.80 6.63
CA TYR A 60 5.14 -12.46 7.81
C TYR A 60 4.61 -13.09 9.09
N LYS A 61 3.82 -14.18 9.01
CA LYS A 61 3.21 -14.82 10.18
C LYS A 61 4.19 -15.07 11.33
N ALA A 62 5.43 -15.47 11.03
CA ALA A 62 6.45 -15.72 12.06
C ALA A 62 6.79 -14.45 12.86
N SER A 63 6.87 -13.29 12.22
CA SER A 63 7.10 -12.00 12.88
C SER A 63 5.91 -11.51 13.70
N PHE A 64 4.68 -11.99 13.41
CA PHE A 64 3.49 -11.68 14.22
C PHE A 64 3.35 -12.59 15.45
N PHE A 65 3.90 -13.79 15.42
CA PHE A 65 3.87 -14.71 16.57
C PHE A 65 5.14 -14.64 17.43
N SER A 66 6.04 -13.72 17.16
CA SER A 66 7.26 -13.46 17.90
C SER A 66 7.36 -11.98 18.27
N SER A 67 8.01 -11.70 19.39
CA SER A 67 8.40 -10.33 19.78
C SER A 67 9.88 -10.28 20.20
N LYS A 68 10.63 -11.36 19.90
CA LYS A 68 12.00 -11.54 20.37
C LYS A 68 13.02 -10.76 19.55
N ASN A 69 12.73 -10.56 18.26
CA ASN A 69 13.62 -9.82 17.37
C ASN A 69 13.19 -8.35 17.27
N GLU A 70 14.14 -7.46 17.10
CA GLU A 70 13.89 -6.03 16.90
C GLU A 70 13.00 -5.71 15.69
N ASN A 71 12.91 -6.63 14.72
CA ASN A 71 12.15 -6.47 13.49
C ASN A 71 10.77 -7.15 13.56
N ASP A 72 10.45 -7.84 14.66
CA ASP A 72 9.14 -8.46 14.80
C ASP A 72 8.05 -7.38 14.96
N PHE A 73 6.86 -7.65 14.43
CA PHE A 73 5.78 -6.65 14.41
C PHE A 73 5.41 -6.18 15.82
N PHE A 74 5.26 -7.10 16.75
CA PHE A 74 4.88 -6.78 18.14
C PHE A 74 6.05 -6.37 19.04
N ASN A 75 7.24 -6.16 18.49
CA ASN A 75 8.30 -5.52 19.26
C ASN A 75 7.90 -4.07 19.60
N PRO A 76 8.01 -3.63 20.86
CA PRO A 76 7.58 -2.29 21.28
C PRO A 76 8.21 -1.14 20.48
N ASN A 77 9.48 -1.29 20.11
CA ASN A 77 10.15 -0.28 19.27
C ASN A 77 9.58 -0.26 17.85
N THR A 78 9.30 -1.42 17.25
CA THR A 78 8.66 -1.50 15.92
C THR A 78 7.29 -0.86 15.95
N ILE A 79 6.44 -1.19 16.93
CA ILE A 79 5.10 -0.57 17.07
C ILE A 79 5.22 0.94 17.21
N LYS A 80 6.10 1.43 18.08
CA LYS A 80 6.34 2.86 18.26
C LYS A 80 6.70 3.55 16.94
N LEU A 81 7.63 3.00 16.17
CA LEU A 81 8.05 3.55 14.89
C LEU A 81 6.94 3.51 13.84
N LEU A 82 6.13 2.42 13.81
CA LEU A 82 4.97 2.31 12.93
C LEU A 82 3.91 3.37 13.23
N VAL A 83 3.62 3.61 14.50
CA VAL A 83 2.71 4.70 14.91
C VAL A 83 3.24 6.04 14.44
N ILE A 84 4.51 6.34 14.67
CA ILE A 84 5.13 7.60 14.25
C ILE A 84 5.07 7.78 12.73
N SER A 85 5.38 6.75 11.97
CA SER A 85 5.36 6.82 10.51
C SER A 85 3.95 6.87 9.92
N THR A 86 2.92 6.50 10.69
CA THR A 86 1.52 6.59 10.22
C THR A 86 0.93 8.00 10.43
N ILE A 87 1.40 8.76 11.43
CA ILE A 87 0.88 10.09 11.77
C ILE A 87 0.85 11.06 10.56
N PRO A 88 1.93 11.23 9.76
CA PRO A 88 1.89 12.12 8.62
C PRO A 88 0.80 11.75 7.60
N ALA A 89 0.63 10.46 7.33
CA ALA A 89 -0.40 10.00 6.38
C ALA A 89 -1.82 10.29 6.90
N ILE A 90 -2.07 10.13 8.20
CA ILE A 90 -3.36 10.50 8.81
C ILE A 90 -3.61 12.00 8.67
N ILE A 91 -2.62 12.83 9.02
CA ILE A 91 -2.76 14.29 8.94
C ILE A 91 -3.06 14.72 7.49
N PHE A 92 -2.30 14.21 6.52
CA PHE A 92 -2.53 14.53 5.11
C PHE A 92 -3.90 14.03 4.65
N GLY A 93 -4.29 12.79 5.00
CA GLY A 93 -5.59 12.22 4.61
C GLY A 93 -6.80 12.97 5.19
N LEU A 94 -6.66 13.60 6.37
CA LEU A 94 -7.73 14.37 6.99
C LEU A 94 -7.82 15.83 6.51
N ILE A 95 -6.68 16.41 6.08
CA ILE A 95 -6.65 17.83 5.67
C ILE A 95 -7.01 18.01 4.19
N PHE A 96 -6.63 17.07 3.35
CA PHE A 96 -6.81 17.19 1.90
C PHE A 96 -7.92 16.28 1.40
N ASP A 97 -8.75 16.80 0.53
CA ASP A 97 -9.70 16.01 -0.25
C ASP A 97 -8.99 15.43 -1.47
N PHE A 98 -8.76 14.12 -1.41
CA PHE A 98 -8.08 13.40 -2.49
C PHE A 98 -9.04 12.82 -3.53
N GLU A 99 -10.35 12.80 -3.32
CA GLU A 99 -11.32 12.19 -4.24
C GLU A 99 -11.24 12.78 -5.64
N GLN A 100 -11.02 14.10 -5.74
CA GLN A 100 -10.86 14.80 -7.01
C GLN A 100 -9.70 14.29 -7.88
N PHE A 101 -8.71 13.65 -7.31
CA PHE A 101 -7.55 13.11 -8.00
C PHE A 101 -7.75 11.67 -8.52
N PHE A 102 -8.80 10.97 -8.07
CA PHE A 102 -9.13 9.63 -8.52
C PHE A 102 -9.83 9.67 -9.89
N ASN A 103 -9.10 10.14 -10.89
CA ASN A 103 -9.57 10.19 -12.26
C ASN A 103 -8.47 9.79 -13.25
N TYR A 104 -8.89 9.25 -14.39
CA TYR A 104 -8.02 8.72 -15.42
C TYR A 104 -6.91 9.69 -15.86
N LYS A 105 -7.24 10.97 -16.07
CA LYS A 105 -6.28 11.98 -16.54
C LYS A 105 -5.17 12.23 -15.51
N PHE A 106 -5.55 12.44 -14.25
CA PHE A 106 -4.58 12.68 -13.19
C PHE A 106 -3.67 11.47 -12.98
N VAL A 107 -4.25 10.28 -12.96
CA VAL A 107 -3.51 9.02 -12.73
C VAL A 107 -2.43 8.76 -13.78
N GLN A 108 -2.67 9.06 -15.06
CA GLN A 108 -1.66 8.90 -16.11
C GLN A 108 -0.39 9.72 -15.82
N TYR A 109 -0.55 11.00 -15.47
CA TYR A 109 0.59 11.86 -15.14
C TYR A 109 1.26 11.45 -13.82
N SER A 110 0.45 11.03 -12.86
CA SER A 110 0.92 10.57 -11.56
C SER A 110 1.76 9.30 -11.66
N LEU A 111 1.38 8.35 -12.51
CA LEU A 111 2.17 7.15 -12.79
C LEU A 111 3.51 7.48 -13.43
N LEU A 112 3.55 8.42 -14.38
CA LEU A 112 4.81 8.91 -14.97
C LEU A 112 5.69 9.59 -13.93
N ALA A 113 5.10 10.48 -13.11
CA ALA A 113 5.79 11.12 -12.01
C ALA A 113 6.35 10.12 -10.99
N ASN A 114 5.58 9.07 -10.65
CA ASN A 114 6.03 7.98 -9.79
C ASN A 114 7.29 7.29 -10.33
N GLY A 115 7.30 6.95 -11.63
CA GLY A 115 8.48 6.36 -12.26
C GLY A 115 9.72 7.26 -12.16
N VAL A 116 9.55 8.55 -12.48
CA VAL A 116 10.64 9.54 -12.37
C VAL A 116 11.12 9.67 -10.92
N LEU A 117 10.21 9.79 -9.94
CA LEU A 117 10.55 9.91 -8.53
C LEU A 117 11.34 8.71 -8.03
N ILE A 118 10.92 7.48 -8.36
CA ILE A 118 11.64 6.26 -7.94
C ILE A 118 13.03 6.21 -8.55
N ILE A 119 13.19 6.58 -9.84
CA ILE A 119 14.50 6.65 -10.49
C ILE A 119 15.39 7.67 -9.77
N LEU A 120 14.90 8.89 -9.55
CA LEU A 120 15.66 9.93 -8.87
C LEU A 120 16.10 9.50 -7.46
N MET A 121 15.17 8.90 -6.68
CA MET A 121 15.48 8.40 -5.34
C MET A 121 16.51 7.25 -5.39
N SER A 122 16.47 6.41 -6.41
CA SER A 122 17.44 5.32 -6.59
C SER A 122 18.86 5.85 -6.87
N LEU A 123 18.98 6.97 -7.58
CA LEU A 123 20.27 7.64 -7.80
C LEU A 123 20.83 8.25 -6.51
N LEU A 124 19.95 8.59 -5.55
CA LEU A 124 20.34 9.13 -4.24
C LEU A 124 20.48 8.02 -3.17
N LYS A 125 20.59 6.77 -3.57
CA LYS A 125 20.75 5.65 -2.65
C LYS A 125 21.99 5.85 -1.75
N ASN A 126 21.82 5.64 -0.43
CA ASN A 126 22.85 5.82 0.59
C ASN A 126 23.45 7.25 0.65
N SER A 127 22.72 8.27 0.18
CA SER A 127 23.16 9.66 0.31
C SER A 127 23.19 10.16 1.76
N PHE A 128 22.47 9.48 2.64
CA PHE A 128 22.42 9.73 4.07
C PHE A 128 22.77 8.46 4.85
N SER A 129 23.04 8.59 6.15
CA SER A 129 23.36 7.48 7.04
C SER A 129 22.51 7.55 8.32
N PHE A 130 21.24 7.27 8.17
CA PHE A 130 20.30 7.18 9.30
C PHE A 130 20.24 5.77 9.87
N ASN A 131 19.88 5.68 11.13
CA ASN A 131 19.43 4.43 11.75
C ASN A 131 17.90 4.41 11.83
N PHE A 132 17.30 3.24 12.04
CA PHE A 132 15.88 3.13 12.36
C PHE A 132 15.61 3.76 13.73
N ASN A 133 15.11 4.99 13.74
CA ASN A 133 14.78 5.78 14.91
C ASN A 133 13.55 6.66 14.64
N PHE A 134 13.21 7.52 15.60
CA PHE A 134 12.09 8.45 15.49
C PHE A 134 12.16 9.32 14.21
N ILE A 135 13.33 9.88 13.89
CA ILE A 135 13.48 10.80 12.75
C ILE A 135 13.30 10.06 11.43
N SER A 136 13.94 8.89 11.26
CA SER A 136 13.77 8.10 10.05
C SER A 136 12.35 7.60 9.87
N ALA A 137 11.67 7.18 10.94
CA ALA A 137 10.27 6.78 10.89
C ALA A 137 9.34 7.94 10.46
N LEU A 138 9.57 9.15 11.01
CA LEU A 138 8.82 10.35 10.62
C LEU A 138 9.05 10.71 9.14
N LEU A 139 10.29 10.66 8.67
CA LEU A 139 10.63 10.92 7.27
C LEU A 139 9.96 9.90 6.34
N LEU A 140 10.02 8.60 6.68
CA LEU A 140 9.32 7.56 5.91
C LEU A 140 7.80 7.80 5.89
N GLY A 141 7.23 8.28 6.99
CA GLY A 141 5.83 8.68 7.07
C GLY A 141 5.48 9.85 6.15
N ILE A 142 6.35 10.85 6.03
CA ILE A 142 6.17 11.98 5.11
C ILE A 142 6.20 11.48 3.66
N PHE A 143 7.17 10.63 3.29
CA PHE A 143 7.20 10.03 1.95
C PHE A 143 5.97 9.16 1.68
N GLN A 144 5.50 8.39 2.67
CA GLN A 144 4.25 7.63 2.56
C GLN A 144 3.03 8.52 2.30
N SER A 145 2.98 9.71 2.91
CA SER A 145 1.86 10.65 2.76
C SER A 145 1.69 11.13 1.31
N ILE A 146 2.79 11.29 0.57
CA ILE A 146 2.74 11.66 -0.85
C ILE A 146 2.05 10.56 -1.68
N ALA A 147 2.18 9.32 -1.25
CA ALA A 147 1.58 8.17 -1.93
C ALA A 147 0.09 7.97 -1.64
N ILE A 148 -0.58 8.89 -0.96
CA ILE A 148 -2.05 8.97 -0.91
C ILE A 148 -2.59 9.37 -2.29
N LEU A 149 -1.83 10.14 -3.07
CA LEU A 149 -2.19 10.49 -4.44
C LEU A 149 -2.24 9.24 -5.33
N PRO A 150 -3.36 9.00 -6.03
CA PRO A 150 -3.48 7.85 -6.92
C PRO A 150 -2.46 7.94 -8.05
N GLY A 151 -1.78 6.84 -8.32
CA GLY A 151 -0.66 6.80 -9.28
C GLY A 151 0.72 6.92 -8.65
N ILE A 152 0.84 7.37 -7.39
CA ILE A 152 2.09 7.32 -6.64
C ILE A 152 2.14 6.03 -5.82
N SER A 153 3.22 5.28 -5.95
CA SER A 153 3.38 3.99 -5.27
C SER A 153 3.87 4.18 -3.83
N ARG A 154 3.09 3.71 -2.86
CA ARG A 154 3.46 3.72 -1.44
C ARG A 154 4.69 2.85 -1.19
N SER A 155 4.70 1.62 -1.68
CA SER A 155 5.86 0.72 -1.57
C SER A 155 7.09 1.31 -2.24
N GLY A 156 6.93 1.92 -3.42
CA GLY A 156 7.99 2.63 -4.14
C GLY A 156 8.56 3.78 -3.32
N MET A 157 7.72 4.66 -2.81
CA MET A 157 8.13 5.83 -2.02
C MET A 157 8.83 5.43 -0.72
N VAL A 158 8.26 4.49 0.05
CA VAL A 158 8.83 4.08 1.34
C VAL A 158 10.15 3.31 1.17
N ILE A 159 10.22 2.34 0.24
CA ILE A 159 11.46 1.57 0.04
C ILE A 159 12.56 2.47 -0.53
N SER A 160 12.26 3.28 -1.55
CA SER A 160 13.25 4.16 -2.16
C SER A 160 13.76 5.22 -1.18
N SER A 161 12.88 5.84 -0.38
CA SER A 161 13.29 6.80 0.65
C SER A 161 14.11 6.14 1.76
N ALA A 162 13.75 4.93 2.18
CA ALA A 162 14.53 4.18 3.16
C ALA A 162 15.95 3.88 2.67
N LEU A 163 16.09 3.48 1.41
CA LEU A 163 17.40 3.24 0.79
C LEU A 163 18.19 4.55 0.60
N MET A 164 17.52 5.65 0.26
CA MET A 164 18.13 6.99 0.18
C MET A 164 18.68 7.43 1.56
N LEU A 165 17.92 7.15 2.62
CA LEU A 165 18.34 7.43 4.00
C LEU A 165 19.47 6.50 4.50
N GLY A 166 19.88 5.51 3.73
CA GLY A 166 20.93 4.57 4.10
C GLY A 166 20.47 3.49 5.10
N LEU A 167 19.16 3.26 5.21
CA LEU A 167 18.63 2.23 6.08
C LEU A 167 18.89 0.83 5.51
N ASN A 168 18.99 -0.17 6.41
CA ASN A 168 19.20 -1.55 6.00
C ASN A 168 18.09 -2.03 5.06
N LYS A 169 18.45 -2.61 3.91
CA LYS A 169 17.53 -3.03 2.84
C LYS A 169 16.44 -4.00 3.33
N ASP A 170 16.83 -5.06 4.04
CA ASP A 170 15.89 -6.10 4.47
C ASP A 170 14.90 -5.58 5.51
N LYS A 171 15.41 -4.78 6.48
CA LYS A 171 14.56 -4.09 7.45
C LYS A 171 13.61 -3.10 6.78
N SER A 172 14.09 -2.36 5.78
CA SER A 172 13.27 -1.38 5.04
C SER A 172 12.12 -2.02 4.29
N ILE A 173 12.35 -3.16 3.65
CA ILE A 173 11.32 -3.91 2.93
C ILE A 173 10.25 -4.42 3.91
N GLN A 174 10.67 -5.08 5.00
CA GLN A 174 9.74 -5.58 6.01
C GLN A 174 8.96 -4.44 6.67
N TYR A 175 9.64 -3.35 7.04
CA TYR A 175 9.02 -2.18 7.65
C TYR A 175 8.02 -1.49 6.72
N CYS A 176 8.34 -1.36 5.44
CA CYS A 176 7.43 -0.84 4.43
C CYS A 176 6.09 -1.59 4.42
N PHE A 177 6.13 -2.93 4.44
CA PHE A 177 4.90 -3.73 4.45
C PHE A 177 4.17 -3.67 5.80
N PHE A 178 4.89 -3.52 6.90
CA PHE A 178 4.26 -3.31 8.20
C PHE A 178 3.57 -1.93 8.31
N MET A 179 4.10 -0.89 7.67
CA MET A 179 3.46 0.44 7.60
C MET A 179 2.09 0.42 6.89
N VAL A 180 1.87 -0.55 5.99
CA VAL A 180 0.59 -0.72 5.30
C VAL A 180 -0.54 -1.08 6.27
N ILE A 181 -0.23 -1.89 7.29
CA ILE A 181 -1.22 -2.48 8.20
C ILE A 181 -2.05 -1.41 8.94
N PRO A 182 -1.44 -0.48 9.70
CA PRO A 182 -2.21 0.55 10.39
C PRO A 182 -2.98 1.46 9.42
N VAL A 183 -2.45 1.74 8.25
CA VAL A 183 -3.13 2.58 7.25
C VAL A 183 -4.38 1.90 6.72
N ILE A 184 -4.31 0.62 6.32
CA ILE A 184 -5.49 -0.13 5.84
C ILE A 184 -6.53 -0.27 6.96
N ILE A 185 -6.12 -0.59 8.18
CA ILE A 185 -7.04 -0.69 9.31
C ILE A 185 -7.77 0.63 9.53
N LEU A 186 -7.06 1.76 9.53
CA LEU A 186 -7.67 3.07 9.70
C LEU A 186 -8.59 3.44 8.53
N SER A 187 -8.24 3.09 7.29
CA SER A 187 -9.13 3.30 6.12
C SER A 187 -10.42 2.50 6.24
N ILE A 188 -10.35 1.25 6.70
CA ILE A 188 -11.55 0.42 6.95
C ILE A 188 -12.42 1.06 8.03
N PHE A 189 -11.84 1.51 9.15
CA PHE A 189 -12.59 2.18 10.22
C PHE A 189 -13.22 3.48 9.74
N TYR A 190 -12.51 4.27 8.94
CA TYR A 190 -13.05 5.51 8.37
C TYR A 190 -14.27 5.23 7.49
N GLU A 191 -14.16 4.25 6.58
CA GLU A 191 -15.27 3.87 5.68
C GLU A 191 -16.48 3.35 6.46
N LEU A 192 -16.26 2.50 7.47
CA LEU A 192 -17.34 1.98 8.31
C LEU A 192 -18.08 3.06 9.10
N LEU A 193 -17.39 4.15 9.45
CA LEU A 193 -17.98 5.22 10.27
C LEU A 193 -18.63 6.33 9.44
N PHE A 194 -18.11 6.61 8.25
CA PHE A 194 -18.46 7.82 7.50
C PHE A 194 -19.04 7.55 6.11
N SER A 195 -18.97 6.32 5.60
CA SER A 195 -19.48 5.97 4.28
C SER A 195 -20.63 4.96 4.35
N SER A 196 -21.58 5.09 3.43
CA SER A 196 -22.66 4.10 3.20
C SER A 196 -22.31 3.10 2.09
N GLY A 197 -21.04 3.04 1.69
CA GLY A 197 -20.62 2.45 0.43
C GLY A 197 -20.56 0.92 0.37
N PHE A 198 -20.49 0.21 1.50
CA PHE A 198 -20.40 -1.26 1.48
C PHE A 198 -21.65 -1.97 0.90
N ASP A 199 -22.79 -1.30 0.91
CA ASP A 199 -24.05 -1.82 0.34
C ASP A 199 -24.04 -1.83 -1.20
N ALA A 200 -23.10 -1.15 -1.85
CA ALA A 200 -23.03 -1.04 -3.30
C ALA A 200 -22.47 -2.30 -3.99
N ILE A 201 -21.64 -3.09 -3.29
CA ILE A 201 -20.99 -4.27 -3.85
C ILE A 201 -21.72 -5.53 -3.40
N LYS A 202 -22.17 -6.35 -4.36
CA LYS A 202 -22.80 -7.64 -4.05
C LYS A 202 -21.79 -8.53 -3.29
N PHE A 203 -22.29 -9.26 -2.31
CA PHE A 203 -21.45 -10.10 -1.45
C PHE A 203 -20.50 -11.03 -2.25
N LEU A 204 -21.01 -11.69 -3.31
CA LEU A 204 -20.21 -12.61 -4.12
C LEU A 204 -19.09 -11.89 -4.89
N ASP A 205 -19.35 -10.68 -5.37
CA ASP A 205 -18.37 -9.86 -6.09
C ASP A 205 -17.28 -9.39 -5.13
N GLY A 206 -17.65 -8.98 -3.92
CA GLY A 206 -16.71 -8.62 -2.84
C GLY A 206 -15.82 -9.80 -2.42
N VAL A 207 -16.39 -11.00 -2.30
CA VAL A 207 -15.61 -12.22 -2.02
C VAL A 207 -14.65 -12.54 -3.16
N GLY A 208 -15.06 -12.41 -4.42
CA GLY A 208 -14.21 -12.61 -5.59
C GLY A 208 -13.04 -11.62 -5.62
N LEU A 209 -13.33 -10.35 -5.35
CA LEU A 209 -12.34 -9.27 -5.24
C LEU A 209 -11.32 -9.53 -4.12
N PHE A 210 -11.79 -9.86 -2.92
CA PHE A 210 -10.95 -10.17 -1.77
C PHE A 210 -10.04 -11.38 -2.02
N LEU A 211 -10.60 -12.50 -2.46
CA LEU A 211 -9.83 -13.75 -2.65
C LEU A 211 -8.78 -13.60 -3.76
N SER A 212 -9.14 -12.99 -4.88
CA SER A 212 -8.17 -12.76 -5.97
C SER A 212 -7.07 -11.80 -5.51
N SER A 213 -7.39 -10.71 -4.83
CA SER A 213 -6.43 -9.79 -4.26
C SER A 213 -5.49 -10.48 -3.25
N PHE A 214 -6.03 -11.33 -2.38
CA PHE A 214 -5.25 -12.12 -1.42
C PHE A 214 -4.29 -13.09 -2.12
N ILE A 215 -4.78 -13.90 -3.05
CA ILE A 215 -3.96 -14.93 -3.73
C ILE A 215 -2.84 -14.27 -4.54
N PHE A 216 -3.20 -13.33 -5.41
CA PHE A 216 -2.21 -12.65 -6.25
C PHE A 216 -1.29 -11.74 -5.45
N GLY A 217 -1.77 -11.16 -4.34
CA GLY A 217 -0.96 -10.42 -3.40
C GLY A 217 0.09 -11.30 -2.72
N TYR A 218 -0.28 -12.47 -2.24
CA TYR A 218 0.67 -13.39 -1.63
C TYR A 218 1.76 -13.83 -2.61
N LEU A 219 1.38 -14.18 -3.85
CA LEU A 219 2.33 -14.55 -4.90
C LEU A 219 3.26 -13.38 -5.25
N SER A 220 2.70 -12.21 -5.46
CA SER A 220 3.43 -10.97 -5.78
C SER A 220 4.45 -10.63 -4.68
N LEU A 221 4.05 -10.68 -3.41
CA LEU A 221 4.91 -10.44 -2.26
C LEU A 221 6.05 -11.47 -2.18
N TYR A 222 5.74 -12.74 -2.40
CA TYR A 222 6.73 -13.81 -2.42
C TYR A 222 7.80 -13.58 -3.48
N PHE A 223 7.39 -13.28 -4.72
CA PHE A 223 8.32 -13.02 -5.82
C PHE A 223 9.13 -11.75 -5.60
N LEU A 224 8.50 -10.67 -5.12
CA LEU A 224 9.19 -9.41 -4.85
C LEU A 224 10.29 -9.59 -3.79
N VAL A 225 9.96 -10.21 -2.65
CA VAL A 225 10.94 -10.41 -1.57
C VAL A 225 12.06 -11.36 -2.03
N ALA A 226 11.74 -12.40 -2.79
CA ALA A 226 12.75 -13.29 -3.36
C ALA A 226 13.68 -12.58 -4.35
N PHE A 227 13.14 -11.66 -5.16
CA PHE A 227 13.92 -10.84 -6.10
C PHE A 227 14.81 -9.82 -5.37
N LEU A 228 14.27 -9.16 -4.36
CA LEU A 228 15.01 -8.13 -3.63
C LEU A 228 16.12 -8.70 -2.73
N LYS A 229 16.06 -9.98 -2.35
CA LYS A 229 17.11 -10.64 -1.57
C LYS A 229 18.31 -11.13 -2.39
N LYS A 230 18.19 -11.12 -3.71
CA LYS A 230 19.33 -11.37 -4.64
C LYS A 230 20.13 -10.09 -4.84
#